data_2f912d36cc0c9f634b7a64e5c5711f82
#
_entry.id   2f912d36cc0c9f634b7a64e5c5711f82
#
_cell.length_a   1.000
_cell.length_b   1.000
_cell.length_c   1.000
_cell.angle_alpha   90.00
_cell.angle_beta   90.00
_cell.angle_gamma   90.00
#
_symmetry.space_group_name_H-M   'P 1'
#
loop_
_entity.id
_entity.type
_entity.pdbx_description
1 polymer ?
#
loop_
_entity_poly.entity_id
_entity_poly.type
_entity_poly.pdbx_seq_one_letter_code
_entity_poly.pdbx_strand_id
1 'polypeptide(L)'
;MSRLFGTDGVRGVANVDLTSELALQIGRAAAMVLLKESKSAKPTVLIGKDTRASGDMLEAALTAGLCSVGCNVLSVGVVPTPAVAYLVDKYGCEAGVMISASHNPCKYNGIKIFQGNGYKLDDDLENEIEAIILDNAEEILVLTGGKVGNRLYCKTAVSDYVKHVVSTTDVRFDGLSIALDCANGSASVCAKEIFTSLGAKCLMLSDTPDGTNINDNCGSTHPEELMRFVKDASLDLGLAFDGDADRMLAVDENGELVDGDKVIAICSKKMKDEGTLAKNTAVVTVMSNMGFFKFCEENDIACAKTAVGDRYVLERMLKEGYNIGGEQSGHVIFLDYATTGDGELSGVQLIEAVVKSGKKLSELAKIMKVYPQVLINVKVTPEGKQKYNNDEYIISAVQQAEMELMGEGRVLVRVSGTEPLIRVMLEGSDLEQITTLGNKIADVVRNRLS
;
A
#
# COMPACT_ATOMS: atom_id res chain seq x y z
N MET A 1 -4.99 5.54 -21.71
CA MET A 1 -5.53 5.50 -20.34
C MET A 1 -6.13 4.14 -20.16
N SER A 2 -5.76 3.43 -19.13
CA SER A 2 -6.38 2.19 -18.70
C SER A 2 -7.87 2.42 -18.46
N ARG A 3 -8.73 1.50 -18.90
CA ARG A 3 -10.19 1.62 -18.88
C ARG A 3 -10.83 0.79 -17.77
N LEU A 4 -10.11 -0.23 -17.30
CA LEU A 4 -10.56 -1.18 -16.29
C LEU A 4 -9.61 -1.23 -15.09
N PHE A 5 -8.29 -1.38 -15.34
CA PHE A 5 -7.29 -1.36 -14.30
C PHE A 5 -6.98 0.08 -13.88
N GLY A 6 -6.93 0.32 -12.57
CA GLY A 6 -6.41 1.56 -11.98
C GLY A 6 -4.93 1.41 -11.61
N THR A 7 -4.43 2.31 -10.74
CA THR A 7 -3.05 2.23 -10.24
C THR A 7 -2.79 1.00 -9.34
N ASP A 8 -3.86 0.33 -8.87
CA ASP A 8 -3.77 -0.79 -7.94
C ASP A 8 -4.89 -1.82 -8.22
N GLY A 9 -4.91 -2.34 -9.45
CA GLY A 9 -5.85 -3.32 -9.93
C GLY A 9 -7.23 -2.76 -10.34
N VAL A 10 -8.20 -3.66 -10.54
CA VAL A 10 -9.58 -3.31 -10.84
C VAL A 10 -10.34 -3.07 -9.55
N ARG A 11 -10.96 -1.91 -9.36
CA ARG A 11 -11.72 -1.56 -8.16
C ARG A 11 -13.11 -1.01 -8.50
N GLY A 12 -14.08 -1.28 -7.64
CA GLY A 12 -15.43 -0.74 -7.77
C GLY A 12 -16.34 -1.11 -6.61
N VAL A 13 -17.57 -0.62 -6.64
CA VAL A 13 -18.61 -1.08 -5.73
C VAL A 13 -18.94 -2.53 -6.10
N ALA A 14 -18.80 -3.44 -5.13
CA ALA A 14 -19.01 -4.86 -5.36
C ALA A 14 -20.45 -5.13 -5.81
N ASN A 15 -20.61 -5.99 -6.82
CA ASN A 15 -21.88 -6.35 -7.45
C ASN A 15 -22.63 -5.17 -8.14
N VAL A 16 -21.91 -4.04 -8.36
CA VAL A 16 -22.40 -2.91 -9.17
C VAL A 16 -21.40 -2.62 -10.28
N ASP A 17 -20.19 -2.14 -9.92
CA ASP A 17 -19.10 -1.87 -10.86
C ASP A 17 -18.25 -3.13 -11.06
N LEU A 18 -17.92 -3.81 -9.95
CA LEU A 18 -17.17 -5.07 -9.93
C LEU A 18 -18.15 -6.24 -9.71
N THR A 19 -18.71 -6.73 -10.80
CA THR A 19 -19.70 -7.81 -10.80
C THR A 19 -19.05 -9.20 -10.84
N SER A 20 -19.83 -10.25 -10.56
CA SER A 20 -19.39 -11.64 -10.72
C SER A 20 -19.04 -11.98 -12.18
N GLU A 21 -19.78 -11.42 -13.14
CA GLU A 21 -19.52 -11.60 -14.57
C GLU A 21 -18.18 -10.99 -14.98
N LEU A 22 -17.89 -9.76 -14.48
CA LEU A 22 -16.61 -9.12 -14.73
C LEU A 22 -15.45 -9.90 -14.07
N ALA A 23 -15.62 -10.38 -12.84
CA ALA A 23 -14.62 -11.18 -12.16
C ALA A 23 -14.33 -12.51 -12.92
N LEU A 24 -15.36 -13.16 -13.45
CA LEU A 24 -15.20 -14.34 -14.29
C LEU A 24 -14.42 -14.02 -15.58
N GLN A 25 -14.73 -12.89 -16.22
CA GLN A 25 -14.01 -12.44 -17.42
C GLN A 25 -12.55 -12.11 -17.12
N ILE A 26 -12.29 -11.41 -16.01
CA ILE A 26 -10.91 -11.13 -15.55
C ILE A 26 -10.15 -12.44 -15.35
N GLY A 27 -10.74 -13.44 -14.69
CA GLY A 27 -10.11 -14.75 -14.49
C GLY A 27 -9.74 -15.43 -15.81
N ARG A 28 -10.63 -15.41 -16.81
CA ARG A 28 -10.36 -15.97 -18.14
C ARG A 28 -9.25 -15.23 -18.87
N ALA A 29 -9.37 -13.89 -18.96
CA ALA A 29 -8.42 -13.06 -19.69
C ALA A 29 -7.01 -13.07 -19.03
N ALA A 30 -6.95 -12.98 -17.71
CA ALA A 30 -5.70 -13.07 -16.98
C ALA A 30 -5.00 -14.42 -17.22
N ALA A 31 -5.74 -15.53 -17.21
CA ALA A 31 -5.16 -16.83 -17.54
C ALA A 31 -4.59 -16.84 -18.97
N MET A 32 -5.32 -16.31 -19.95
CA MET A 32 -4.84 -16.29 -21.33
C MET A 32 -3.55 -15.48 -21.48
N VAL A 33 -3.45 -14.32 -20.83
CA VAL A 33 -2.27 -13.46 -20.93
C VAL A 33 -1.09 -14.04 -20.16
N LEU A 34 -1.27 -14.35 -18.87
CA LEU A 34 -0.19 -14.71 -17.96
C LEU A 34 0.36 -16.13 -18.20
N LEU A 35 -0.42 -16.99 -18.84
CA LEU A 35 -0.06 -18.40 -19.01
C LEU A 35 0.36 -18.72 -20.44
N LYS A 36 0.47 -17.72 -21.34
CA LYS A 36 0.96 -17.90 -22.72
C LYS A 36 2.30 -18.64 -22.79
N GLU A 37 3.18 -18.38 -21.82
CA GLU A 37 4.53 -18.96 -21.76
C GLU A 37 4.66 -20.10 -20.73
N SER A 38 3.59 -20.45 -20.03
CA SER A 38 3.65 -21.52 -19.03
C SER A 38 3.94 -22.86 -19.70
N LYS A 39 4.94 -23.58 -19.16
CA LYS A 39 5.30 -24.93 -19.57
C LYS A 39 4.51 -26.00 -18.79
N SER A 40 3.71 -25.59 -17.80
CA SER A 40 2.90 -26.49 -16.99
C SER A 40 1.71 -27.01 -17.79
N ALA A 41 1.46 -28.29 -17.72
CA ALA A 41 0.25 -28.88 -18.31
C ALA A 41 -1.04 -28.41 -17.62
N LYS A 42 -0.95 -27.99 -16.36
CA LYS A 42 -2.03 -27.41 -15.56
C LYS A 42 -1.46 -26.26 -14.70
N PRO A 43 -1.33 -25.06 -15.25
CA PRO A 43 -0.84 -23.90 -14.50
C PRO A 43 -1.75 -23.59 -13.30
N THR A 44 -1.18 -23.08 -12.24
CA THR A 44 -1.88 -22.81 -10.99
C THR A 44 -1.85 -21.32 -10.68
N VAL A 45 -3.00 -20.75 -10.38
CA VAL A 45 -3.17 -19.37 -9.92
C VAL A 45 -3.56 -19.38 -8.45
N LEU A 46 -2.80 -18.66 -7.62
CA LEU A 46 -3.09 -18.50 -6.20
C LEU A 46 -4.15 -17.39 -6.02
N ILE A 47 -5.16 -17.62 -5.17
CA ILE A 47 -6.16 -16.59 -4.84
C ILE A 47 -6.23 -16.43 -3.32
N GLY A 48 -5.97 -15.19 -2.85
CA GLY A 48 -6.23 -14.71 -1.50
C GLY A 48 -7.27 -13.59 -1.49
N LYS A 49 -7.81 -13.28 -0.33
CA LYS A 49 -8.81 -12.22 -0.15
C LYS A 49 -8.70 -11.59 1.24
N ASP A 50 -9.25 -10.38 1.38
CA ASP A 50 -9.52 -9.78 2.67
C ASP A 50 -10.84 -10.30 3.30
N THR A 51 -11.30 -9.66 4.35
CA THR A 51 -12.43 -10.10 5.16
C THR A 51 -13.80 -9.65 4.63
N ARG A 52 -13.88 -8.94 3.51
CA ARG A 52 -15.14 -8.42 2.93
C ARG A 52 -16.10 -9.54 2.58
N ALA A 53 -17.37 -9.40 2.90
CA ALA A 53 -18.41 -10.36 2.54
C ALA A 53 -18.49 -10.65 1.03
N SER A 54 -18.23 -9.64 0.18
CA SER A 54 -18.21 -9.80 -1.27
C SER A 54 -17.02 -10.62 -1.80
N GLY A 55 -16.02 -10.89 -0.95
CA GLY A 55 -14.83 -11.66 -1.32
C GLY A 55 -15.15 -13.08 -1.77
N ASP A 56 -16.09 -13.77 -1.11
CA ASP A 56 -16.48 -15.13 -1.47
C ASP A 56 -17.12 -15.21 -2.86
N MET A 57 -17.99 -14.26 -3.18
CA MET A 57 -18.65 -14.17 -4.48
C MET A 57 -17.62 -13.94 -5.60
N LEU A 58 -16.71 -13.00 -5.40
CA LEU A 58 -15.68 -12.66 -6.40
C LEU A 58 -14.66 -13.80 -6.56
N GLU A 59 -14.25 -14.46 -5.46
CA GLU A 59 -13.37 -15.63 -5.51
C GLU A 59 -14.01 -16.79 -6.29
N ALA A 60 -15.29 -17.05 -6.07
CA ALA A 60 -16.02 -18.09 -6.80
C ALA A 60 -16.07 -17.80 -8.31
N ALA A 61 -16.36 -16.56 -8.69
CA ALA A 61 -16.43 -16.13 -10.09
C ALA A 61 -15.04 -16.20 -10.78
N LEU A 62 -14.00 -15.66 -10.15
CA LEU A 62 -12.61 -15.77 -10.62
C LEU A 62 -12.18 -17.23 -10.78
N THR A 63 -12.48 -18.08 -9.78
CA THR A 63 -12.19 -19.51 -9.83
C THR A 63 -12.88 -20.17 -11.03
N ALA A 64 -14.16 -19.89 -11.25
CA ALA A 64 -14.89 -20.42 -12.40
C ALA A 64 -14.26 -19.98 -13.73
N GLY A 65 -13.87 -18.70 -13.83
CA GLY A 65 -13.18 -18.15 -15.00
C GLY A 65 -11.87 -18.88 -15.29
N LEU A 66 -10.98 -18.92 -14.32
CA LEU A 66 -9.67 -19.59 -14.42
C LEU A 66 -9.79 -21.09 -14.74
N CYS A 67 -10.64 -21.82 -14.02
CA CYS A 67 -10.84 -23.25 -14.26
C CYS A 67 -11.42 -23.52 -15.64
N SER A 68 -12.29 -22.65 -16.18
CA SER A 68 -12.91 -22.84 -17.48
C SER A 68 -11.90 -22.84 -18.65
N VAL A 69 -10.75 -22.21 -18.45
CA VAL A 69 -9.65 -22.15 -19.44
C VAL A 69 -8.46 -23.05 -19.07
N GLY A 70 -8.62 -23.93 -18.08
CA GLY A 70 -7.68 -25.00 -17.78
C GLY A 70 -6.71 -24.74 -16.63
N CYS A 71 -6.80 -23.61 -15.95
CA CYS A 71 -5.96 -23.30 -14.80
C CYS A 71 -6.46 -23.96 -13.53
N ASN A 72 -5.56 -24.49 -12.72
CA ASN A 72 -5.88 -24.79 -11.34
C ASN A 72 -5.92 -23.49 -10.51
N VAL A 73 -6.73 -23.49 -9.48
CA VAL A 73 -6.79 -22.40 -8.50
C VAL A 73 -6.37 -22.92 -7.14
N LEU A 74 -5.36 -22.30 -6.53
CA LEU A 74 -4.96 -22.55 -5.15
C LEU A 74 -5.57 -21.45 -4.26
N SER A 75 -6.68 -21.76 -3.60
CA SER A 75 -7.33 -20.86 -2.65
C SER A 75 -6.58 -20.86 -1.32
N VAL A 76 -6.13 -19.70 -0.86
CA VAL A 76 -5.42 -19.51 0.41
C VAL A 76 -6.30 -18.88 1.49
N GLY A 77 -7.55 -18.51 1.16
CA GLY A 77 -8.50 -17.91 2.08
C GLY A 77 -8.19 -16.44 2.40
N VAL A 78 -8.49 -16.05 3.64
CA VAL A 78 -8.19 -14.70 4.12
C VAL A 78 -6.70 -14.60 4.46
N VAL A 79 -6.00 -13.71 3.79
CA VAL A 79 -4.57 -13.41 3.99
C VAL A 79 -4.29 -11.94 3.62
N PRO A 80 -3.22 -11.32 4.16
CA PRO A 80 -2.72 -10.02 3.72
C PRO A 80 -2.34 -9.99 2.23
N THR A 81 -2.41 -8.81 1.61
CA THR A 81 -1.91 -8.60 0.23
C THR A 81 -0.44 -9.04 0.09
N PRO A 82 0.49 -8.64 0.97
CA PRO A 82 1.88 -9.10 0.88
C PRO A 82 2.03 -10.62 1.04
N ALA A 83 1.13 -11.29 1.76
CA ALA A 83 1.14 -12.74 1.83
C ALA A 83 0.85 -13.39 0.46
N VAL A 84 -0.06 -12.82 -0.35
CA VAL A 84 -0.29 -13.28 -1.72
C VAL A 84 0.99 -13.14 -2.56
N ALA A 85 1.64 -11.98 -2.48
CA ALA A 85 2.89 -11.71 -3.20
C ALA A 85 4.02 -12.68 -2.81
N TYR A 86 4.15 -12.99 -1.53
CA TYR A 86 5.13 -13.95 -1.04
C TYR A 86 4.80 -15.41 -1.42
N LEU A 87 3.54 -15.82 -1.22
CA LEU A 87 3.13 -17.21 -1.38
C LEU A 87 3.04 -17.64 -2.85
N VAL A 88 2.82 -16.71 -3.79
CA VAL A 88 2.80 -17.04 -5.21
C VAL A 88 4.15 -17.61 -5.66
N ASP A 89 5.25 -16.99 -5.27
CA ASP A 89 6.61 -17.46 -5.53
C ASP A 89 6.93 -18.72 -4.72
N LYS A 90 6.65 -18.70 -3.42
CA LYS A 90 6.91 -19.83 -2.52
C LYS A 90 6.27 -21.14 -2.98
N TYR A 91 5.05 -21.08 -3.51
CA TYR A 91 4.32 -22.27 -3.96
C TYR A 91 4.53 -22.56 -5.46
N GLY A 92 5.33 -21.77 -6.16
CA GLY A 92 5.61 -21.92 -7.59
C GLY A 92 4.34 -21.78 -8.43
N CYS A 93 3.43 -20.88 -8.05
CA CYS A 93 2.26 -20.55 -8.85
C CYS A 93 2.63 -19.58 -9.96
N GLU A 94 1.99 -19.70 -11.11
CA GLU A 94 2.27 -18.84 -12.26
C GLU A 94 1.76 -17.41 -12.06
N ALA A 95 0.73 -17.23 -11.23
CA ALA A 95 0.20 -15.92 -10.87
C ALA A 95 -0.48 -15.96 -9.50
N GLY A 96 -0.59 -14.79 -8.88
CA GLY A 96 -1.35 -14.56 -7.65
C GLY A 96 -2.45 -13.55 -7.86
N VAL A 97 -3.58 -13.72 -7.19
CA VAL A 97 -4.69 -12.77 -7.19
C VAL A 97 -5.06 -12.43 -5.76
N MET A 98 -5.12 -11.15 -5.45
CA MET A 98 -5.66 -10.63 -4.20
C MET A 98 -7.01 -9.95 -4.44
N ILE A 99 -8.02 -10.37 -3.70
CA ILE A 99 -9.37 -9.77 -3.73
C ILE A 99 -9.48 -8.84 -2.52
N SER A 100 -9.30 -7.55 -2.77
CA SER A 100 -9.37 -6.49 -1.76
C SER A 100 -9.50 -5.10 -2.38
N ALA A 101 -10.09 -4.17 -1.64
CA ALA A 101 -10.07 -2.74 -1.95
C ALA A 101 -9.28 -1.94 -0.88
N SER A 102 -8.30 -2.59 -0.19
CA SER A 102 -7.42 -1.97 0.80
C SER A 102 -8.21 -1.22 1.88
N HIS A 103 -7.97 0.08 2.03
CA HIS A 103 -8.56 0.93 3.06
C HIS A 103 -10.01 1.42 2.75
N ASN A 104 -10.59 1.06 1.60
CA ASN A 104 -11.95 1.47 1.26
C ASN A 104 -13.01 0.81 2.17
N PRO A 105 -14.18 1.43 2.38
CA PRO A 105 -15.30 0.82 3.07
C PRO A 105 -15.75 -0.53 2.47
N CYS A 106 -16.43 -1.36 3.25
CA CYS A 106 -16.81 -2.74 2.89
C CYS A 106 -17.61 -2.90 1.60
N LYS A 107 -18.36 -1.87 1.16
CA LYS A 107 -19.12 -1.90 -0.09
C LYS A 107 -18.25 -1.94 -1.36
N TYR A 108 -16.99 -1.51 -1.27
CA TYR A 108 -16.03 -1.63 -2.36
C TYR A 108 -15.29 -2.96 -2.28
N ASN A 109 -14.84 -3.43 -3.43
CA ASN A 109 -13.86 -4.51 -3.53
C ASN A 109 -12.93 -4.27 -4.73
N GLY A 110 -11.92 -5.10 -4.88
CA GLY A 110 -10.95 -4.99 -5.96
C GLY A 110 -10.32 -6.33 -6.30
N ILE A 111 -9.66 -6.39 -7.43
CA ILE A 111 -8.88 -7.54 -7.90
C ILE A 111 -7.50 -7.01 -8.30
N LYS A 112 -6.48 -7.42 -7.54
CA LYS A 112 -5.08 -7.13 -7.81
C LYS A 112 -4.43 -8.41 -8.32
N ILE A 113 -3.60 -8.32 -9.35
CA ILE A 113 -2.94 -9.49 -9.94
C ILE A 113 -1.42 -9.35 -9.76
N PHE A 114 -0.79 -10.45 -9.38
CA PHE A 114 0.65 -10.58 -9.20
C PHE A 114 1.19 -11.61 -10.19
N GLN A 115 2.37 -11.36 -10.70
CA GLN A 115 3.14 -12.33 -11.47
C GLN A 115 3.67 -13.45 -10.55
N GLY A 116 4.12 -14.55 -11.11
CA GLY A 116 4.66 -15.68 -10.36
C GLY A 116 5.87 -15.36 -9.47
N ASN A 117 6.58 -14.27 -9.74
CA ASN A 117 7.68 -13.75 -8.93
C ASN A 117 7.24 -12.80 -7.80
N GLY A 118 5.95 -12.65 -7.57
CA GLY A 118 5.39 -11.82 -6.49
C GLY A 118 5.31 -10.33 -6.77
N TYR A 119 5.70 -9.84 -7.95
CA TYR A 119 5.51 -8.44 -8.33
C TYR A 119 4.13 -8.22 -8.94
N LYS A 120 3.58 -7.01 -8.78
CA LYS A 120 2.35 -6.60 -9.47
C LYS A 120 2.54 -6.67 -10.99
N LEU A 121 1.43 -6.79 -11.73
CA LEU A 121 1.47 -6.73 -13.20
C LEU A 121 2.02 -5.38 -13.66
N ASP A 122 2.70 -5.40 -14.80
CA ASP A 122 3.03 -4.19 -15.55
C ASP A 122 1.86 -3.77 -16.44
N ASP A 123 1.91 -2.50 -16.90
CA ASP A 123 0.84 -1.89 -17.69
C ASP A 123 0.56 -2.64 -18.99
N ASP A 124 1.56 -3.23 -19.61
CA ASP A 124 1.41 -3.92 -20.90
C ASP A 124 0.54 -5.16 -20.74
N LEU A 125 0.77 -5.95 -19.67
CA LEU A 125 -0.05 -7.12 -19.38
C LEU A 125 -1.48 -6.74 -18.93
N GLU A 126 -1.62 -5.67 -18.13
CA GLU A 126 -2.94 -5.15 -17.77
C GLU A 126 -3.73 -4.69 -19.00
N ASN A 127 -3.08 -3.99 -19.92
CA ASN A 127 -3.69 -3.54 -21.19
C ASN A 127 -4.09 -4.73 -22.09
N GLU A 128 -3.31 -5.81 -22.14
CA GLU A 128 -3.69 -7.03 -22.88
C GLU A 128 -4.94 -7.67 -22.29
N ILE A 129 -5.01 -7.77 -20.95
CA ILE A 129 -6.20 -8.30 -20.25
C ILE A 129 -7.42 -7.44 -20.55
N GLU A 130 -7.29 -6.10 -20.48
CA GLU A 130 -8.37 -5.16 -20.82
C GLU A 130 -8.87 -5.33 -22.26
N ALA A 131 -7.94 -5.48 -23.21
CA ALA A 131 -8.28 -5.64 -24.62
C ALA A 131 -9.09 -6.93 -24.88
N ILE A 132 -8.76 -8.01 -24.18
CA ILE A 132 -9.55 -9.26 -24.27
C ILE A 132 -10.96 -9.05 -23.72
N ILE A 133 -11.11 -8.36 -22.59
CA ILE A 133 -12.41 -8.18 -21.91
C ILE A 133 -13.30 -7.18 -22.65
N LEU A 134 -12.75 -6.03 -23.03
CA LEU A 134 -13.53 -4.89 -23.50
C LEU A 134 -13.66 -4.84 -25.04
N ASP A 135 -12.63 -5.30 -25.76
CA ASP A 135 -12.56 -5.21 -27.22
C ASP A 135 -12.73 -6.56 -27.92
N ASN A 136 -12.82 -7.67 -27.15
CA ASN A 136 -12.80 -9.03 -27.67
C ASN A 136 -11.59 -9.28 -28.60
N ALA A 137 -10.42 -8.78 -28.17
CA ALA A 137 -9.19 -8.84 -28.98
C ALA A 137 -8.73 -10.27 -29.29
N GLU A 138 -9.06 -11.22 -28.39
CA GLU A 138 -8.81 -12.65 -28.59
C GLU A 138 -10.05 -13.47 -28.22
N GLU A 139 -10.31 -14.57 -28.94
CA GLU A 139 -11.39 -15.50 -28.62
C GLU A 139 -11.03 -16.35 -27.41
N ILE A 140 -11.91 -16.36 -26.39
CA ILE A 140 -11.72 -17.16 -25.18
C ILE A 140 -12.16 -18.60 -25.44
N LEU A 141 -11.20 -19.51 -25.59
CA LEU A 141 -11.46 -20.93 -25.77
C LEU A 141 -11.67 -21.61 -24.40
N VAL A 142 -12.92 -21.94 -24.08
CA VAL A 142 -13.25 -22.73 -22.90
C VAL A 142 -12.97 -24.21 -23.13
N LEU A 143 -12.44 -24.88 -22.11
CA LEU A 143 -12.05 -26.28 -22.17
C LEU A 143 -13.13 -27.20 -21.60
N THR A 144 -13.07 -28.49 -21.95
CA THR A 144 -14.06 -29.50 -21.53
C THR A 144 -13.38 -30.74 -20.94
N GLY A 145 -14.17 -31.53 -20.19
CA GLY A 145 -13.73 -32.79 -19.62
C GLY A 145 -12.52 -32.65 -18.70
N GLY A 146 -11.57 -33.54 -18.83
CA GLY A 146 -10.36 -33.55 -17.98
C GLY A 146 -9.39 -32.36 -18.17
N LYS A 147 -9.67 -31.47 -19.15
CA LYS A 147 -8.86 -30.26 -19.39
C LYS A 147 -9.29 -29.08 -18.53
N VAL A 148 -10.47 -29.13 -17.91
CA VAL A 148 -10.91 -28.12 -16.96
C VAL A 148 -10.00 -28.11 -15.74
N GLY A 149 -9.70 -26.91 -15.20
CA GLY A 149 -8.91 -26.77 -13.97
C GLY A 149 -9.65 -27.19 -12.71
N ASN A 150 -8.93 -27.32 -11.61
CA ASN A 150 -9.49 -27.72 -10.33
C ASN A 150 -9.22 -26.63 -9.27
N ARG A 151 -10.13 -26.49 -8.31
CA ARG A 151 -9.89 -25.69 -7.09
C ARG A 151 -9.21 -26.56 -6.03
N LEU A 152 -8.09 -26.07 -5.53
CA LEU A 152 -7.31 -26.62 -4.45
C LEU A 152 -7.37 -25.68 -3.25
N TYR A 153 -7.14 -26.19 -2.04
CA TYR A 153 -7.13 -25.39 -0.81
C TYR A 153 -5.80 -25.55 -0.09
N CYS A 154 -5.15 -24.43 0.22
CA CYS A 154 -3.96 -24.40 1.07
C CYS A 154 -4.35 -24.08 2.51
N LYS A 155 -4.03 -24.96 3.45
CA LYS A 155 -4.31 -24.76 4.88
C LYS A 155 -3.14 -24.14 5.65
N THR A 156 -1.95 -24.07 5.04
CA THR A 156 -0.73 -23.60 5.68
C THR A 156 -0.34 -22.18 5.28
N ALA A 157 -1.10 -21.55 4.39
CA ALA A 157 -0.78 -20.25 3.83
C ALA A 157 -0.47 -19.18 4.88
N VAL A 158 -1.37 -19.03 5.88
CA VAL A 158 -1.17 -18.06 6.98
C VAL A 158 0.09 -18.41 7.77
N SER A 159 0.25 -19.67 8.20
CA SER A 159 1.41 -20.05 9.00
C SER A 159 2.74 -19.96 8.21
N ASP A 160 2.70 -20.13 6.89
CA ASP A 160 3.88 -19.98 6.05
C ASP A 160 4.28 -18.51 5.87
N TYR A 161 3.30 -17.61 5.77
CA TYR A 161 3.54 -16.16 5.78
C TYR A 161 4.02 -15.68 7.15
N VAL A 162 3.38 -16.11 8.26
CA VAL A 162 3.85 -15.80 9.62
C VAL A 162 5.31 -16.19 9.81
N LYS A 163 5.70 -17.41 9.41
CA LYS A 163 7.10 -17.86 9.48
C LYS A 163 8.04 -16.97 8.68
N HIS A 164 7.61 -16.52 7.50
CA HIS A 164 8.38 -15.63 6.67
C HIS A 164 8.64 -14.30 7.40
N VAL A 165 7.59 -13.61 7.85
CA VAL A 165 7.71 -12.32 8.52
C VAL A 165 8.54 -12.44 9.80
N VAL A 166 8.32 -13.49 10.62
CA VAL A 166 9.11 -13.76 11.83
C VAL A 166 10.59 -13.98 11.50
N SER A 167 10.91 -14.61 10.37
CA SER A 167 12.30 -14.88 9.99
C SER A 167 13.09 -13.66 9.50
N THR A 168 12.44 -12.50 9.35
CA THR A 168 13.10 -11.26 8.89
C THR A 168 13.87 -10.54 9.98
N THR A 169 13.80 -11.03 11.22
CA THR A 169 14.55 -10.52 12.36
C THR A 169 15.02 -11.66 13.29
N ASP A 170 16.20 -11.52 13.83
CA ASP A 170 16.71 -12.38 14.92
C ASP A 170 16.45 -11.77 16.32
N VAL A 171 15.84 -10.59 16.37
CA VAL A 171 15.61 -9.85 17.62
C VAL A 171 14.33 -10.33 18.29
N ARG A 172 14.42 -10.57 19.60
CA ARG A 172 13.27 -10.90 20.44
C ARG A 172 12.63 -9.61 20.95
N PHE A 173 11.30 -9.61 21.03
CA PHE A 173 10.50 -8.50 21.54
C PHE A 173 10.03 -8.75 22.99
N ASP A 174 10.75 -9.60 23.73
CA ASP A 174 10.41 -9.96 25.09
C ASP A 174 10.33 -8.72 26.00
N GLY A 175 9.27 -8.63 26.77
CA GLY A 175 9.01 -7.51 27.68
C GLY A 175 8.19 -6.36 27.08
N LEU A 176 8.03 -6.30 25.75
CA LEU A 176 7.18 -5.30 25.12
C LEU A 176 5.70 -5.67 25.22
N SER A 177 4.87 -4.69 25.53
CA SER A 177 3.39 -4.75 25.46
C SER A 177 2.91 -3.84 24.35
N ILE A 178 2.28 -4.41 23.30
CA ILE A 178 1.90 -3.69 22.10
C ILE A 178 0.40 -3.84 21.83
N ALA A 179 -0.21 -2.80 21.25
CA ALA A 179 -1.56 -2.90 20.71
C ALA A 179 -1.51 -3.12 19.19
N LEU A 180 -2.40 -3.97 18.68
CA LEU A 180 -2.53 -4.25 17.24
C LEU A 180 -3.96 -3.98 16.81
N ASP A 181 -4.16 -2.95 15.98
CA ASP A 181 -5.45 -2.67 15.34
C ASP A 181 -5.44 -3.29 13.94
N CYS A 182 -6.22 -4.35 13.77
CA CYS A 182 -6.28 -5.13 12.55
C CYS A 182 -7.30 -4.60 11.53
N ALA A 183 -7.92 -3.44 11.75
CA ALA A 183 -8.94 -2.85 10.89
C ALA A 183 -10.11 -3.79 10.56
N ASN A 184 -10.38 -4.83 11.37
CA ASN A 184 -11.26 -5.97 11.03
C ASN A 184 -10.92 -6.56 9.63
N GLY A 185 -9.68 -6.42 9.19
CA GLY A 185 -9.13 -6.83 7.91
C GLY A 185 -8.29 -8.09 8.00
N SER A 186 -7.46 -8.27 6.98
CA SER A 186 -6.66 -9.49 6.80
C SER A 186 -5.53 -9.65 7.83
N ALA A 187 -5.07 -8.58 8.50
CA ALA A 187 -4.13 -8.69 9.61
C ALA A 187 -4.68 -9.50 10.80
N SER A 188 -6.01 -9.60 10.96
CA SER A 188 -6.66 -10.35 12.04
C SER A 188 -6.29 -11.83 12.09
N VAL A 189 -5.87 -12.43 10.95
CA VAL A 189 -5.52 -13.85 10.90
C VAL A 189 -4.05 -14.16 11.21
N CYS A 190 -3.15 -13.17 11.22
CA CYS A 190 -1.70 -13.39 11.32
C CYS A 190 -0.96 -12.46 12.28
N ALA A 191 -1.38 -11.20 12.45
CA ALA A 191 -0.61 -10.20 13.20
C ALA A 191 -0.32 -10.66 14.63
N LYS A 192 -1.31 -11.18 15.36
CA LYS A 192 -1.10 -11.68 16.74
C LYS A 192 -0.02 -12.76 16.80
N GLU A 193 -0.07 -13.74 15.88
CA GLU A 193 0.87 -14.86 15.85
C GLU A 193 2.30 -14.37 15.54
N ILE A 194 2.45 -13.43 14.60
CA ILE A 194 3.76 -12.84 14.24
C ILE A 194 4.42 -12.24 15.49
N PHE A 195 3.77 -11.28 16.12
CA PHE A 195 4.39 -10.51 17.21
C PHE A 195 4.53 -11.33 18.50
N THR A 196 3.60 -12.25 18.79
CA THR A 196 3.74 -13.16 19.95
C THR A 196 4.85 -14.19 19.73
N SER A 197 5.05 -14.66 18.50
CA SER A 197 6.18 -15.56 18.19
C SER A 197 7.54 -14.88 18.42
N LEU A 198 7.61 -13.57 18.25
CA LEU A 198 8.79 -12.77 18.55
C LEU A 198 8.92 -12.41 20.05
N GLY A 199 7.90 -12.69 20.88
CA GLY A 199 7.94 -12.51 22.33
C GLY A 199 7.15 -11.33 22.87
N ALA A 200 6.51 -10.52 22.02
CA ALA A 200 5.70 -9.40 22.47
C ALA A 200 4.38 -9.88 23.12
N LYS A 201 3.91 -9.13 24.11
CA LYS A 201 2.55 -9.25 24.63
C LYS A 201 1.61 -8.39 23.80
N CYS A 202 0.68 -9.03 23.06
CA CYS A 202 -0.24 -8.35 22.14
C CYS A 202 -1.62 -8.15 22.72
N LEU A 203 -2.14 -6.93 22.61
CA LEU A 203 -3.54 -6.58 22.87
C LEU A 203 -4.17 -6.25 21.51
N MET A 204 -5.30 -6.91 21.21
CA MET A 204 -5.92 -6.81 19.90
C MET A 204 -7.07 -5.80 19.91
N LEU A 205 -7.15 -5.03 18.84
CA LEU A 205 -8.25 -4.14 18.49
C LEU A 205 -8.74 -4.51 17.09
N SER A 206 -10.04 -4.37 16.85
CA SER A 206 -10.64 -4.59 15.52
C SER A 206 -10.15 -5.89 14.84
N ASP A 207 -10.18 -7.01 15.59
CA ASP A 207 -9.71 -8.33 15.15
C ASP A 207 -10.83 -9.37 14.99
N THR A 208 -12.09 -8.91 14.94
CA THR A 208 -13.30 -9.76 14.83
C THR A 208 -14.11 -9.37 13.58
N PRO A 209 -13.59 -9.70 12.38
CA PRO A 209 -14.27 -9.36 11.13
C PRO A 209 -15.61 -10.09 10.99
N ASP A 210 -16.65 -9.34 10.58
CA ASP A 210 -17.99 -9.88 10.29
C ASP A 210 -18.37 -9.80 8.80
N GLY A 211 -17.43 -9.35 7.95
CA GLY A 211 -17.63 -9.16 6.52
C GLY A 211 -18.09 -7.76 6.13
N THR A 212 -18.54 -6.95 7.08
CA THR A 212 -19.06 -5.60 6.83
C THR A 212 -18.35 -4.50 7.58
N ASN A 213 -17.61 -4.84 8.64
CA ASN A 213 -16.96 -3.91 9.56
C ASN A 213 -15.48 -3.58 9.22
N ILE A 214 -14.97 -4.03 8.09
CA ILE A 214 -13.59 -3.73 7.64
C ILE A 214 -13.39 -2.23 7.47
N ASN A 215 -12.31 -1.66 8.05
CA ASN A 215 -11.96 -0.23 8.04
C ASN A 215 -13.06 0.69 8.63
N ASP A 216 -14.04 0.16 9.35
CA ASP A 216 -15.11 0.99 9.90
C ASP A 216 -14.67 1.65 11.21
N ASN A 217 -14.25 2.90 11.12
CA ASN A 217 -13.70 3.72 12.22
C ASN A 217 -12.52 3.04 12.95
N CYS A 218 -11.68 2.30 12.26
CA CYS A 218 -10.52 1.59 12.81
C CYS A 218 -9.37 1.49 11.80
N GLY A 219 -8.26 0.95 12.25
CA GLY A 219 -7.08 0.72 11.43
C GLY A 219 -6.32 2.00 11.07
N SER A 220 -5.44 1.91 10.06
CA SER A 220 -4.51 2.99 9.70
C SER A 220 -5.17 4.28 9.21
N THR A 221 -6.41 4.24 8.74
CA THR A 221 -7.17 5.42 8.32
C THR A 221 -7.93 6.10 9.45
N HIS A 222 -8.10 5.43 10.59
CA HIS A 222 -8.77 5.92 11.79
C HIS A 222 -8.03 5.45 13.05
N PRO A 223 -6.80 5.96 13.30
CA PRO A 223 -5.94 5.49 14.38
C PRO A 223 -6.31 6.05 15.77
N GLU A 224 -7.34 6.90 15.88
CA GLU A 224 -7.66 7.66 17.09
C GLU A 224 -8.00 6.77 18.28
N GLU A 225 -8.64 5.61 18.04
CA GLU A 225 -8.92 4.65 19.10
C GLU A 225 -7.64 3.97 19.59
N LEU A 226 -6.79 3.53 18.67
CA LEU A 226 -5.48 2.95 19.00
C LEU A 226 -4.62 3.94 19.78
N MET A 227 -4.57 5.23 19.36
CA MET A 227 -3.80 6.28 20.03
C MET A 227 -4.22 6.44 21.50
N ARG A 228 -5.53 6.48 21.76
CA ARG A 228 -6.07 6.53 23.12
C ARG A 228 -5.75 5.26 23.91
N PHE A 229 -5.97 4.12 23.28
CA PHE A 229 -5.79 2.81 23.93
C PHE A 229 -4.33 2.58 24.36
N VAL A 230 -3.36 2.88 23.52
CA VAL A 230 -1.92 2.77 23.84
C VAL A 230 -1.57 3.61 25.07
N LYS A 231 -2.02 4.86 25.09
CA LYS A 231 -1.77 5.80 26.19
C LYS A 231 -2.45 5.37 27.47
N ASP A 232 -3.75 5.06 27.42
CA ASP A 232 -4.56 4.75 28.62
C ASP A 232 -4.14 3.42 29.25
N ALA A 233 -3.75 2.43 28.44
CA ALA A 233 -3.26 1.15 28.90
C ALA A 233 -1.75 1.13 29.21
N SER A 234 -1.06 2.26 29.02
CA SER A 234 0.40 2.41 29.24
C SER A 234 1.21 1.35 28.48
N LEU A 235 0.89 1.15 27.21
CA LEU A 235 1.60 0.22 26.34
C LEU A 235 2.88 0.84 25.79
N ASP A 236 3.80 0.02 25.30
CA ASP A 236 5.06 0.48 24.74
C ASP A 236 4.87 1.11 23.35
N LEU A 237 3.93 0.60 22.56
CA LEU A 237 3.54 1.13 21.26
C LEU A 237 2.25 0.48 20.73
N GLY A 238 1.71 1.03 19.63
CA GLY A 238 0.63 0.44 18.86
C GLY A 238 0.95 0.38 17.39
N LEU A 239 0.34 -0.57 16.67
CA LEU A 239 0.40 -0.70 15.21
C LEU A 239 -1.02 -0.77 14.66
N ALA A 240 -1.34 0.07 13.67
CA ALA A 240 -2.61 0.09 12.96
C ALA A 240 -2.39 -0.33 11.51
N PHE A 241 -3.08 -1.38 11.07
CA PHE A 241 -3.05 -1.86 9.69
C PHE A 241 -4.25 -1.32 8.90
N ASP A 242 -4.21 -1.41 7.58
CA ASP A 242 -5.41 -1.24 6.76
C ASP A 242 -6.05 -2.60 6.41
N GLY A 243 -7.14 -2.59 5.66
CA GLY A 243 -7.96 -3.79 5.45
C GLY A 243 -7.25 -4.97 4.80
N ASP A 244 -6.24 -4.75 3.96
CA ASP A 244 -5.41 -5.81 3.35
C ASP A 244 -3.95 -5.81 3.84
N ALA A 245 -3.68 -5.03 4.88
CA ALA A 245 -2.44 -5.00 5.64
C ALA A 245 -1.18 -4.74 4.81
N ASP A 246 -1.32 -4.07 3.66
CA ASP A 246 -0.17 -3.59 2.88
C ASP A 246 0.39 -2.26 3.43
N ARG A 247 -0.29 -1.68 4.45
CA ARG A 247 0.07 -0.45 5.16
C ARG A 247 0.08 -0.65 6.67
N MET A 248 0.96 0.12 7.33
CA MET A 248 1.02 0.20 8.79
C MET A 248 1.36 1.62 9.23
N LEU A 249 0.59 2.15 10.19
CA LEU A 249 0.96 3.32 10.98
C LEU A 249 1.24 2.88 12.41
N ALA A 250 2.24 3.49 13.05
CA ALA A 250 2.55 3.19 14.44
C ALA A 250 2.07 4.32 15.37
N VAL A 251 1.93 3.97 16.65
CA VAL A 251 1.59 4.89 17.73
C VAL A 251 2.62 4.71 18.83
N ASP A 252 3.19 5.79 19.31
CA ASP A 252 4.17 5.74 20.41
C ASP A 252 3.48 5.61 21.79
N GLU A 253 4.28 5.40 22.83
CA GLU A 253 3.80 5.22 24.22
C GLU A 253 3.08 6.44 24.81
N ASN A 254 3.14 7.59 24.15
CA ASN A 254 2.40 8.80 24.55
C ASN A 254 1.05 8.91 23.82
N GLY A 255 0.76 8.00 22.89
CA GLY A 255 -0.40 8.04 22.03
C GLY A 255 -0.24 8.94 20.79
N GLU A 256 1.00 9.28 20.41
CA GLU A 256 1.28 10.12 19.25
C GLU A 256 1.53 9.27 18.00
N LEU A 257 1.04 9.76 16.86
CA LEU A 257 1.15 9.05 15.58
C LEU A 257 2.58 9.08 15.02
N VAL A 258 3.04 7.90 14.59
CA VAL A 258 4.28 7.69 13.85
C VAL A 258 3.90 7.18 12.46
N ASP A 259 3.86 8.09 11.50
CA ASP A 259 3.44 7.82 10.13
C ASP A 259 4.51 7.10 9.30
N GLY A 260 4.16 6.75 8.03
CA GLY A 260 5.07 6.04 7.14
C GLY A 260 6.39 6.76 6.90
N ASP A 261 6.40 8.08 6.82
CA ASP A 261 7.63 8.86 6.66
C ASP A 261 8.57 8.68 7.85
N LYS A 262 8.04 8.73 9.09
CA LYS A 262 8.82 8.48 10.30
C LYS A 262 9.30 7.03 10.37
N VAL A 263 8.47 6.07 9.98
CA VAL A 263 8.86 4.65 9.92
C VAL A 263 10.02 4.45 8.96
N ILE A 264 9.92 5.01 7.74
CA ILE A 264 11.01 4.95 6.75
C ILE A 264 12.26 5.64 7.28
N ALA A 265 12.14 6.80 7.94
CA ALA A 265 13.27 7.53 8.50
C ALA A 265 14.00 6.71 9.57
N ILE A 266 13.26 6.15 10.56
CA ILE A 266 13.80 5.33 11.63
C ILE A 266 14.51 4.09 11.07
N CYS A 267 13.84 3.36 10.18
CA CYS A 267 14.39 2.14 9.59
C CYS A 267 15.58 2.43 8.66
N SER A 268 15.53 3.49 7.85
CA SER A 268 16.66 3.90 7.01
C SER A 268 17.88 4.28 7.84
N LYS A 269 17.69 4.98 8.97
CA LYS A 269 18.80 5.32 9.87
C LYS A 269 19.41 4.08 10.50
N LYS A 270 18.58 3.13 11.00
CA LYS A 270 19.04 1.83 11.50
C LYS A 270 19.84 1.09 10.42
N MET A 271 19.28 0.94 9.23
CA MET A 271 19.94 0.25 8.12
C MET A 271 21.25 0.91 7.71
N LYS A 272 21.32 2.25 7.73
CA LYS A 272 22.57 2.97 7.48
C LYS A 272 23.62 2.65 8.56
N ASP A 273 23.24 2.72 9.82
CA ASP A 273 24.16 2.48 10.94
C ASP A 273 24.67 1.02 10.95
N GLU A 274 23.86 0.08 10.46
CA GLU A 274 24.23 -1.33 10.28
C GLU A 274 24.97 -1.61 8.95
N GLY A 275 25.08 -0.63 8.08
CA GLY A 275 25.72 -0.78 6.76
C GLY A 275 24.92 -1.59 5.76
N THR A 276 23.58 -1.75 5.97
CA THR A 276 22.67 -2.52 5.14
C THR A 276 21.79 -1.66 4.22
N LEU A 277 21.84 -0.31 4.37
CA LEU A 277 21.09 0.59 3.50
C LEU A 277 21.73 0.65 2.10
N ALA A 278 21.08 0.03 1.13
CA ALA A 278 21.57 -0.07 -0.24
C ALA A 278 21.83 1.32 -0.83
N LYS A 279 23.07 1.54 -1.29
CA LYS A 279 23.52 2.83 -1.86
C LYS A 279 23.28 4.04 -0.97
N ASN A 280 23.10 3.80 0.32
CA ASN A 280 22.80 4.83 1.33
C ASN A 280 21.59 5.71 0.91
N THR A 281 20.53 5.10 0.36
CA THR A 281 19.40 5.80 -0.26
C THR A 281 18.06 5.26 0.21
N ALA A 282 17.13 6.17 0.57
CA ALA A 282 15.72 5.87 0.79
C ALA A 282 14.87 6.42 -0.38
N VAL A 283 13.83 5.68 -0.77
CA VAL A 283 12.93 6.07 -1.86
C VAL A 283 11.58 6.47 -1.32
N VAL A 284 11.12 7.69 -1.62
CA VAL A 284 9.81 8.20 -1.19
C VAL A 284 9.12 8.97 -2.31
N THR A 285 7.85 9.27 -2.14
CA THR A 285 7.13 10.09 -3.11
C THR A 285 7.33 11.58 -2.87
N VAL A 286 6.96 12.40 -3.85
CA VAL A 286 6.91 13.86 -3.71
C VAL A 286 5.95 14.34 -2.62
N MET A 287 5.09 13.45 -2.09
CA MET A 287 4.14 13.76 -1.01
C MET A 287 4.71 13.59 0.38
N SER A 288 5.87 12.92 0.54
CA SER A 288 6.52 12.80 1.85
C SER A 288 6.79 14.16 2.47
N ASN A 289 6.64 14.28 3.77
CA ASN A 289 6.78 15.55 4.49
C ASN A 289 8.17 16.16 4.28
N MET A 290 8.24 17.49 4.21
CA MET A 290 9.50 18.22 4.05
C MET A 290 10.52 17.82 5.12
N GLY A 291 10.06 17.46 6.31
CA GLY A 291 10.91 16.97 7.39
C GLY A 291 11.68 15.71 7.04
N PHE A 292 11.12 14.83 6.21
CA PHE A 292 11.83 13.64 5.72
C PHE A 292 13.04 14.02 4.85
N PHE A 293 12.87 15.02 3.98
CA PHE A 293 14.00 15.47 3.14
C PHE A 293 15.12 16.11 3.97
N LYS A 294 14.76 16.94 4.96
CA LYS A 294 15.73 17.52 5.90
C LYS A 294 16.41 16.43 6.76
N PHE A 295 15.64 15.44 7.24
CA PHE A 295 16.22 14.28 7.93
C PHE A 295 17.27 13.57 7.06
N CYS A 296 16.99 13.35 5.79
CA CYS A 296 17.93 12.72 4.88
C CYS A 296 19.22 13.54 4.74
N GLU A 297 19.11 14.85 4.57
CA GLU A 297 20.27 15.76 4.49
C GLU A 297 21.11 15.75 5.80
N GLU A 298 20.44 15.87 6.96
CA GLU A 298 21.10 15.88 8.28
C GLU A 298 21.79 14.56 8.62
N ASN A 299 21.36 13.46 8.04
CA ASN A 299 21.90 12.11 8.29
C ASN A 299 22.73 11.56 7.13
N ASP A 300 23.09 12.37 6.12
CA ASP A 300 23.82 11.93 4.93
C ASP A 300 23.17 10.69 4.26
N ILE A 301 21.86 10.64 4.17
CA ILE A 301 21.09 9.64 3.45
C ILE A 301 20.61 10.28 2.15
N ALA A 302 20.87 9.66 1.02
CA ALA A 302 20.32 10.13 -0.24
C ALA A 302 18.81 9.84 -0.30
N CYS A 303 18.05 10.80 -0.86
CA CYS A 303 16.61 10.67 -1.00
C CYS A 303 16.22 10.63 -2.48
N ALA A 304 15.75 9.49 -2.95
CA ALA A 304 15.19 9.33 -4.30
C ALA A 304 13.69 9.63 -4.28
N LYS A 305 13.28 10.70 -5.01
CA LYS A 305 11.87 11.12 -5.08
C LYS A 305 11.18 10.54 -6.30
N THR A 306 9.93 10.10 -6.13
CA THR A 306 9.08 9.58 -7.21
C THR A 306 7.76 10.33 -7.31
N ALA A 307 7.00 10.09 -8.38
CA ALA A 307 5.59 10.43 -8.41
C ALA A 307 4.81 9.68 -7.32
N VAL A 308 3.59 10.13 -7.04
CA VAL A 308 2.70 9.51 -6.03
C VAL A 308 2.19 8.17 -6.55
N GLY A 309 2.32 7.14 -5.75
CA GLY A 309 1.90 5.77 -6.00
C GLY A 309 3.03 4.77 -5.68
N ASP A 310 2.67 3.73 -4.96
CA ASP A 310 3.56 2.64 -4.54
C ASP A 310 4.32 1.99 -5.70
N ARG A 311 3.66 1.88 -6.86
CA ARG A 311 4.26 1.38 -8.08
C ARG A 311 5.51 2.17 -8.49
N TYR A 312 5.45 3.51 -8.49
CA TYR A 312 6.61 4.34 -8.87
C TYR A 312 7.75 4.24 -7.87
N VAL A 313 7.42 4.03 -6.57
CA VAL A 313 8.42 3.76 -5.53
C VAL A 313 9.13 2.44 -5.84
N LEU A 314 8.37 1.36 -6.06
CA LEU A 314 8.91 0.05 -6.36
C LEU A 314 9.75 0.03 -7.64
N GLU A 315 9.24 0.61 -8.73
CA GLU A 315 9.98 0.73 -10.01
C GLU A 315 11.33 1.43 -9.82
N ARG A 316 11.34 2.52 -9.04
CA ARG A 316 12.59 3.23 -8.75
C ARG A 316 13.55 2.39 -7.93
N MET A 317 13.05 1.67 -6.93
CA MET A 317 13.86 0.77 -6.09
C MET A 317 14.50 -0.33 -6.94
N LEU A 318 13.73 -1.00 -7.78
CA LEU A 318 14.21 -2.06 -8.66
C LEU A 318 15.24 -1.55 -9.67
N LYS A 319 14.94 -0.45 -10.36
CA LYS A 319 15.79 0.12 -11.38
C LYS A 319 17.16 0.55 -10.85
N GLU A 320 17.18 1.14 -9.68
CA GLU A 320 18.38 1.71 -9.08
C GLU A 320 19.02 0.78 -8.02
N GLY A 321 18.35 -0.31 -7.63
CA GLY A 321 18.86 -1.25 -6.63
C GLY A 321 18.86 -0.68 -5.22
N TYR A 322 17.78 -0.03 -4.81
CA TYR A 322 17.53 0.43 -3.44
C TYR A 322 16.68 -0.60 -2.71
N ASN A 323 16.79 -0.69 -1.38
CA ASN A 323 16.12 -1.74 -0.62
C ASN A 323 15.10 -1.25 0.42
N ILE A 324 14.93 0.08 0.60
CA ILE A 324 13.85 0.64 1.41
C ILE A 324 13.18 1.81 0.68
N GLY A 325 11.86 1.83 0.72
CA GLY A 325 11.08 2.95 0.19
C GLY A 325 9.63 2.85 0.61
N GLY A 326 8.84 3.89 0.32
CA GLY A 326 7.42 3.88 0.65
C GLY A 326 6.75 5.23 0.60
N GLU A 327 5.62 5.31 1.27
CA GLU A 327 4.75 6.48 1.32
C GLU A 327 4.37 6.84 2.77
N GLN A 328 4.07 8.10 3.01
CA GLN A 328 3.58 8.60 4.30
C GLN A 328 2.35 7.83 4.80
N SER A 329 1.53 7.30 3.89
CA SER A 329 0.34 6.49 4.20
C SER A 329 0.63 5.16 4.92
N GLY A 330 1.91 4.81 5.10
CA GLY A 330 2.33 3.58 5.77
C GLY A 330 2.61 2.41 4.85
N HIS A 331 2.50 2.57 3.52
CA HIS A 331 2.94 1.56 2.56
C HIS A 331 4.47 1.60 2.45
N VAL A 332 5.14 0.72 3.18
CA VAL A 332 6.60 0.65 3.25
C VAL A 332 7.10 -0.66 2.68
N ILE A 333 8.08 -0.57 1.79
CA ILE A 333 8.68 -1.70 1.08
C ILE A 333 10.08 -1.94 1.63
N PHE A 334 10.33 -3.14 2.14
CA PHE A 334 11.65 -3.66 2.45
C PHE A 334 12.01 -4.71 1.40
N LEU A 335 12.66 -4.29 0.32
CA LEU A 335 12.85 -5.12 -0.88
C LEU A 335 13.73 -6.37 -0.65
N ASP A 336 14.50 -6.39 0.43
CA ASP A 336 15.25 -7.57 0.86
C ASP A 336 14.34 -8.72 1.35
N TYR A 337 13.07 -8.41 1.69
CA TYR A 337 12.14 -9.36 2.29
C TYR A 337 10.80 -9.47 1.58
N ALA A 338 10.34 -8.41 0.91
CA ALA A 338 9.02 -8.35 0.28
C ALA A 338 9.06 -7.60 -1.05
N THR A 339 8.22 -8.00 -2.00
CA THR A 339 8.10 -7.39 -3.34
C THR A 339 7.05 -6.26 -3.41
N THR A 340 6.39 -5.96 -2.30
CA THR A 340 5.38 -4.91 -2.15
C THR A 340 5.41 -4.37 -0.72
N GLY A 341 4.62 -3.35 -0.42
CA GLY A 341 4.41 -2.91 0.96
C GLY A 341 3.84 -4.03 1.82
N ASP A 342 4.34 -4.12 3.05
CA ASP A 342 3.95 -5.13 4.02
C ASP A 342 3.88 -4.49 5.40
N GLY A 343 2.65 -4.37 5.93
CA GLY A 343 2.41 -3.70 7.19
C GLY A 343 2.96 -4.47 8.38
N GLU A 344 2.77 -5.80 8.42
CA GLU A 344 3.28 -6.62 9.51
C GLU A 344 4.81 -6.66 9.51
N LEU A 345 5.43 -6.81 8.35
CA LEU A 345 6.88 -6.74 8.20
C LEU A 345 7.42 -5.37 8.63
N SER A 346 6.75 -4.29 8.22
CA SER A 346 7.12 -2.91 8.61
C SER A 346 7.06 -2.73 10.12
N GLY A 347 6.04 -3.29 10.77
CA GLY A 347 5.92 -3.32 12.22
C GLY A 347 7.06 -4.08 12.88
N VAL A 348 7.43 -5.24 12.36
CA VAL A 348 8.57 -6.04 12.85
C VAL A 348 9.88 -5.24 12.72
N GLN A 349 10.17 -4.62 11.59
CA GLN A 349 11.38 -3.84 11.36
C GLN A 349 11.45 -2.58 12.23
N LEU A 350 10.31 -1.92 12.47
CA LEU A 350 10.22 -0.78 13.38
C LEU A 350 10.49 -1.19 14.84
N ILE A 351 9.86 -2.28 15.32
CA ILE A 351 10.07 -2.76 16.69
C ILE A 351 11.51 -3.25 16.87
N GLU A 352 12.10 -3.87 15.86
CA GLU A 352 13.53 -4.22 15.89
C GLU A 352 14.41 -2.97 16.11
N ALA A 353 14.09 -1.83 15.45
CA ALA A 353 14.80 -0.58 15.65
C ALA A 353 14.65 -0.06 17.10
N VAL A 354 13.45 -0.16 17.67
CA VAL A 354 13.17 0.18 19.07
C VAL A 354 14.02 -0.67 20.02
N VAL A 355 13.97 -1.98 19.87
CA VAL A 355 14.71 -2.91 20.76
C VAL A 355 16.21 -2.72 20.64
N LYS A 356 16.76 -2.67 19.42
CA LYS A 356 18.21 -2.50 19.21
C LYS A 356 18.74 -1.18 19.73
N SER A 357 17.97 -0.11 19.62
CA SER A 357 18.38 1.21 20.12
C SER A 357 18.29 1.34 21.65
N GLY A 358 17.46 0.52 22.30
CA GLY A 358 17.10 0.65 23.71
C GLY A 358 16.32 1.92 24.04
N LYS A 359 15.79 2.62 23.03
CA LYS A 359 15.00 3.85 23.16
C LYS A 359 13.53 3.58 22.99
N LYS A 360 12.70 4.44 23.55
CA LYS A 360 11.27 4.44 23.30
C LYS A 360 10.95 4.91 21.88
N LEU A 361 9.80 4.51 21.34
CA LEU A 361 9.39 4.91 20.00
C LEU A 361 9.25 6.43 19.87
N SER A 362 8.74 7.13 20.90
CA SER A 362 8.66 8.59 20.93
C SER A 362 10.02 9.29 20.82
N GLU A 363 11.08 8.66 21.32
CA GLU A 363 12.44 9.21 21.19
C GLU A 363 12.97 9.00 19.76
N LEU A 364 12.72 7.82 19.18
CA LEU A 364 13.11 7.54 17.79
C LEU A 364 12.33 8.40 16.80
N ALA A 365 11.04 8.65 17.06
CA ALA A 365 10.21 9.48 16.19
C ALA A 365 10.64 10.96 16.11
N LYS A 366 11.48 11.42 17.05
CA LYS A 366 12.08 12.76 17.00
C LYS A 366 13.19 12.92 15.96
N ILE A 367 13.59 11.81 15.31
CA ILE A 367 14.61 11.83 14.24
C ILE A 367 14.19 12.73 13.08
N MET A 368 12.89 12.91 12.89
CA MET A 368 12.29 13.71 11.85
C MET A 368 11.30 14.71 12.44
N LYS A 369 11.50 16.01 12.16
CA LYS A 369 10.51 17.05 12.48
C LYS A 369 9.41 17.04 11.44
N VAL A 370 8.16 16.91 11.86
CA VAL A 370 7.00 17.07 10.95
C VAL A 370 6.69 18.53 10.74
N TYR A 371 6.64 18.97 9.49
CA TYR A 371 6.24 20.32 9.13
C TYR A 371 4.73 20.39 8.92
N PRO A 372 4.05 21.43 9.43
CA PRO A 372 2.66 21.70 9.11
C PRO A 372 2.42 21.68 7.60
N GLN A 373 1.27 21.13 7.19
CA GLN A 373 0.88 20.97 5.79
C GLN A 373 -0.53 21.53 5.58
N VAL A 374 -0.73 22.22 4.46
CA VAL A 374 -2.04 22.63 3.97
C VAL A 374 -2.26 22.00 2.60
N LEU A 375 -3.40 21.34 2.41
CA LEU A 375 -3.81 20.74 1.14
C LEU A 375 -5.16 21.31 0.71
N ILE A 376 -5.18 22.03 -0.41
CA ILE A 376 -6.38 22.64 -0.98
C ILE A 376 -6.71 21.96 -2.30
N ASN A 377 -7.90 21.37 -2.39
CA ASN A 377 -8.41 20.76 -3.61
C ASN A 377 -9.25 21.80 -4.38
N VAL A 378 -8.82 22.14 -5.58
CA VAL A 378 -9.53 23.09 -6.46
C VAL A 378 -10.18 22.31 -7.60
N LYS A 379 -11.51 22.37 -7.68
CA LYS A 379 -12.26 21.81 -8.83
C LYS A 379 -11.94 22.62 -10.08
N VAL A 380 -11.70 21.92 -11.19
CA VAL A 380 -11.39 22.54 -12.48
C VAL A 380 -12.15 21.83 -13.60
N THR A 381 -12.28 22.49 -14.75
CA THR A 381 -12.84 21.86 -15.94
C THR A 381 -11.84 20.86 -16.55
N PRO A 382 -12.29 19.88 -17.38
CA PRO A 382 -11.38 18.99 -18.09
C PRO A 382 -10.36 19.74 -18.97
N GLU A 383 -10.79 20.82 -19.61
CA GLU A 383 -9.95 21.70 -20.42
C GLU A 383 -8.96 22.49 -19.55
N GLY A 384 -9.41 22.97 -18.37
CA GLY A 384 -8.56 23.62 -17.38
C GLY A 384 -7.47 22.70 -16.88
N LYS A 385 -7.83 21.41 -16.62
CA LYS A 385 -6.88 20.38 -16.20
C LYS A 385 -5.72 20.21 -17.21
N GLN A 386 -6.00 20.28 -18.52
CA GLN A 386 -4.98 20.17 -19.55
C GLN A 386 -4.09 21.43 -19.66
N LYS A 387 -4.65 22.61 -19.38
CA LYS A 387 -3.94 23.90 -19.47
C LYS A 387 -3.01 24.18 -18.29
N TYR A 388 -3.20 23.50 -17.17
CA TYR A 388 -2.49 23.78 -15.91
C TYR A 388 -0.98 23.94 -16.07
N ASN A 389 -0.32 23.01 -16.76
CA ASN A 389 1.15 22.98 -16.88
C ASN A 389 1.74 24.18 -17.65
N ASN A 390 0.91 24.91 -18.41
CA ASN A 390 1.35 26.00 -19.29
C ASN A 390 0.75 27.37 -18.89
N ASP A 391 0.02 27.46 -17.76
CA ASP A 391 -0.56 28.72 -17.32
C ASP A 391 0.47 29.57 -16.55
N GLU A 392 0.96 30.64 -17.18
CA GLU A 392 2.00 31.50 -16.65
C GLU A 392 1.60 32.18 -15.33
N TYR A 393 0.32 32.44 -15.10
CA TYR A 393 -0.15 33.07 -13.86
C TYR A 393 -0.06 32.10 -12.67
N ILE A 394 -0.37 30.83 -12.91
CA ILE A 394 -0.24 29.78 -11.88
C ILE A 394 1.23 29.55 -11.58
N ILE A 395 2.06 29.41 -12.60
CA ILE A 395 3.53 29.26 -12.45
C ILE A 395 4.11 30.45 -11.64
N SER A 396 3.73 31.69 -11.98
CA SER A 396 4.17 32.87 -11.26
C SER A 396 3.71 32.90 -9.80
N ALA A 397 2.45 32.48 -9.52
CA ALA A 397 1.94 32.44 -8.16
C ALA A 397 2.67 31.39 -7.30
N VAL A 398 3.01 30.24 -7.89
CA VAL A 398 3.81 29.20 -7.22
C VAL A 398 5.22 29.73 -6.92
N GLN A 399 5.90 30.32 -7.90
CA GLN A 399 7.24 30.88 -7.72
C GLN A 399 7.29 32.00 -6.67
N GLN A 400 6.27 32.84 -6.64
CA GLN A 400 6.17 33.91 -5.63
C GLN A 400 6.02 33.29 -4.23
N ALA A 401 5.17 32.26 -4.07
CA ALA A 401 5.00 31.59 -2.79
C ALA A 401 6.28 30.89 -2.34
N GLU A 402 7.01 30.25 -3.25
CA GLU A 402 8.33 29.64 -2.97
C GLU A 402 9.35 30.70 -2.49
N MET A 403 9.39 31.87 -3.13
CA MET A 403 10.23 32.98 -2.68
C MET A 403 9.84 33.50 -1.32
N GLU A 404 8.54 33.63 -1.02
CA GLU A 404 8.05 34.07 0.29
C GLU A 404 8.35 33.07 1.42
N LEU A 405 8.47 31.79 1.11
CA LEU A 405 8.83 30.73 2.06
C LEU A 405 10.35 30.67 2.35
N MET A 406 11.20 31.32 1.57
CA MET A 406 12.66 31.47 1.78
C MET A 406 13.40 30.17 2.08
N GLY A 407 12.97 29.03 1.53
CA GLY A 407 13.55 27.71 1.79
C GLY A 407 13.09 27.04 3.10
N GLU A 408 12.30 27.72 3.93
CA GLU A 408 11.70 27.14 5.15
C GLU A 408 10.34 26.47 4.90
N GLY A 409 9.97 26.34 3.65
CA GLY A 409 8.76 25.66 3.18
C GLY A 409 8.89 25.22 1.73
N ARG A 410 7.87 24.53 1.25
CA ARG A 410 7.76 24.12 -0.15
C ARG A 410 6.34 24.23 -0.67
N VAL A 411 6.21 24.34 -1.96
CA VAL A 411 4.94 24.35 -2.69
C VAL A 411 4.91 23.15 -3.63
N LEU A 412 3.83 22.40 -3.64
CA LEU A 412 3.58 21.32 -4.60
C LEU A 412 2.17 21.48 -5.17
N VAL A 413 2.09 21.85 -6.44
CA VAL A 413 0.81 21.93 -7.14
C VAL A 413 0.77 20.85 -8.20
N ARG A 414 -0.28 20.03 -8.20
CA ARG A 414 -0.40 18.90 -9.12
C ARG A 414 -1.82 18.62 -9.55
N VAL A 415 -1.94 18.06 -10.72
CA VAL A 415 -3.21 17.54 -11.25
C VAL A 415 -3.57 16.23 -10.55
N SER A 416 -4.83 16.05 -10.14
CA SER A 416 -5.33 14.75 -9.69
C SER A 416 -5.39 13.76 -10.85
N GLY A 417 -4.89 12.53 -10.66
CA GLY A 417 -4.94 11.48 -11.68
C GLY A 417 -6.39 11.08 -12.03
N THR A 418 -7.23 10.95 -11.01
CA THR A 418 -8.58 10.35 -11.12
C THR A 418 -9.73 11.35 -11.13
N GLU A 419 -9.54 12.53 -10.54
CA GLU A 419 -10.60 13.52 -10.35
C GLU A 419 -10.33 14.81 -11.16
N PRO A 420 -11.34 15.60 -11.51
CA PRO A 420 -11.17 16.90 -12.14
C PRO A 420 -10.75 17.96 -11.12
N LEU A 421 -9.60 17.75 -10.49
CA LEU A 421 -9.05 18.58 -9.42
C LEU A 421 -7.60 18.96 -9.69
N ILE A 422 -7.22 20.15 -9.24
CA ILE A 422 -5.83 20.52 -8.98
C ILE A 422 -5.64 20.57 -7.47
N ARG A 423 -4.58 19.91 -7.00
CA ARG A 423 -4.21 19.85 -5.60
C ARG A 423 -3.05 20.81 -5.34
N VAL A 424 -3.33 21.80 -4.47
CA VAL A 424 -2.34 22.80 -4.02
C VAL A 424 -1.92 22.41 -2.61
N MET A 425 -0.67 21.98 -2.45
CA MET A 425 -0.10 21.60 -1.17
C MET A 425 1.05 22.53 -0.84
N LEU A 426 1.07 23.04 0.39
CA LEU A 426 2.17 23.79 0.96
C LEU A 426 2.58 23.17 2.30
N GLU A 427 3.86 23.21 2.57
CA GLU A 427 4.45 22.85 3.84
C GLU A 427 5.39 23.96 4.29
N GLY A 428 5.45 24.18 5.60
CA GLY A 428 6.31 25.21 6.19
C GLY A 428 6.20 25.24 7.71
N SER A 429 7.06 26.01 8.35
CA SER A 429 7.10 26.10 9.82
C SER A 429 5.93 26.91 10.40
N ASP A 430 5.35 27.82 9.62
CA ASP A 430 4.24 28.70 10.01
C ASP A 430 2.95 28.31 9.26
N LEU A 431 2.00 27.74 9.99
CA LEU A 431 0.72 27.27 9.45
C LEU A 431 -0.13 28.43 8.87
N GLU A 432 -0.10 29.61 9.46
CA GLU A 432 -0.87 30.77 9.00
C GLU A 432 -0.30 31.29 7.67
N GLN A 433 1.03 31.37 7.57
CA GLN A 433 1.72 31.74 6.33
C GLN A 433 1.38 30.80 5.19
N ILE A 434 1.57 29.47 5.38
CA ILE A 434 1.30 28.48 4.31
C ILE A 434 -0.18 28.40 3.96
N THR A 435 -1.10 28.65 4.91
CA THR A 435 -2.54 28.71 4.64
C THR A 435 -2.87 29.91 3.74
N THR A 436 -2.29 31.06 4.05
CA THR A 436 -2.49 32.30 3.27
C THR A 436 -1.97 32.14 1.85
N LEU A 437 -0.75 31.63 1.69
CA LEU A 437 -0.13 31.40 0.38
C LEU A 437 -0.87 30.33 -0.42
N GLY A 438 -1.29 29.24 0.24
CA GLY A 438 -2.06 28.18 -0.39
C GLY A 438 -3.40 28.66 -0.95
N ASN A 439 -4.12 29.51 -0.19
CA ASN A 439 -5.36 30.11 -0.66
C ASN A 439 -5.12 31.07 -1.84
N LYS A 440 -4.06 31.88 -1.82
CA LYS A 440 -3.70 32.76 -2.97
C LYS A 440 -3.49 31.93 -4.24
N ILE A 441 -2.73 30.83 -4.17
CA ILE A 441 -2.50 29.95 -5.33
C ILE A 441 -3.82 29.30 -5.76
N ALA A 442 -4.61 28.78 -4.82
CA ALA A 442 -5.89 28.15 -5.10
C ALA A 442 -6.88 29.11 -5.79
N ASP A 443 -6.90 30.40 -5.40
CA ASP A 443 -7.73 31.42 -6.05
C ASP A 443 -7.26 31.70 -7.48
N VAL A 444 -5.96 31.77 -7.74
CA VAL A 444 -5.43 31.88 -9.11
C VAL A 444 -5.87 30.68 -9.95
N VAL A 445 -5.69 29.44 -9.43
CA VAL A 445 -6.11 28.21 -10.11
C VAL A 445 -7.62 28.24 -10.40
N ARG A 446 -8.44 28.64 -9.42
CA ARG A 446 -9.90 28.71 -9.55
C ARG A 446 -10.31 29.70 -10.64
N ASN A 447 -9.72 30.89 -10.64
CA ASN A 447 -10.06 31.95 -11.60
C ASN A 447 -9.60 31.63 -13.04
N ARG A 448 -8.59 30.78 -13.20
CA ARG A 448 -8.00 30.46 -14.51
C ARG A 448 -8.54 29.19 -15.15
N LEU A 449 -8.91 28.19 -14.32
CA LEU A 449 -9.12 26.81 -14.80
C LEU A 449 -10.48 26.19 -14.42
N SER A 450 -11.31 26.93 -13.63
CA SER A 450 -12.67 26.46 -13.27
C SER A 450 -13.72 26.81 -14.29
#